data_3c44b8b11f82eccd1b2debae71c6b5bb
#
_entry.id   3c44b8b11f82eccd1b2debae71c6b5bb
#
_cell.length_a   1.000
_cell.length_b   1.000
_cell.length_c   1.000
_cell.angle_alpha   90.00
_cell.angle_beta   90.00
_cell.angle_gamma   90.00
#
_symmetry.space_group_name_H-M   'P 1'
#
loop_
_entity.id
_entity.type
_entity.pdbx_description
1 polymer ?
#
loop_
_entity_poly.entity_id
_entity_poly.type
_entity_poly.pdbx_seq_one_letter_code
_entity_poly.pdbx_strand_id
1 'polypeptide(L)'
;HPDAGKTTLTEKLLLYGGAIQLAGSVKGKATARHAVSDWMELEKQRGISITSSVMQFEYEGYCINILDTPGHQDFSEDTYRTLMAADSAVMVIDAAKGIEPQTRKLFKICAMRHIPIFTFINKLDREARDPFELMEQLENEFGIGTYPVNWPIGCGHDFKGVFDRDRREILAFQEFHRGQNKIRPIECELTDVERLDELIGPRQREKLTEDIELLDGAGYAFDLDEVRAGRLSPVFFGSALTNFG
;
A
#
# COMPACT_ATOMS: atom_id res chain seq x y z
N HIS A 1 4.21 -10.28 4.76
CA HIS A 1 4.35 -11.60 4.12
C HIS A 1 5.33 -11.53 2.95
N PRO A 2 6.03 -12.63 2.62
CA PRO A 2 6.83 -12.70 1.39
C PRO A 2 5.99 -12.35 0.17
N ASP A 3 6.61 -11.71 -0.81
CA ASP A 3 5.97 -11.33 -2.08
C ASP A 3 4.77 -10.37 -2.00
N ALA A 4 4.42 -9.82 -0.84
CA ALA A 4 3.35 -8.82 -0.72
C ALA A 4 3.71 -7.48 -1.41
N GLY A 5 5.00 -7.25 -1.70
CA GLY A 5 5.49 -6.07 -2.41
C GLY A 5 6.11 -5.00 -1.51
N LYS A 6 6.58 -5.36 -0.31
CA LYS A 6 7.22 -4.43 0.64
C LYS A 6 8.37 -3.64 0.01
N THR A 7 9.40 -4.36 -0.46
CA THR A 7 10.57 -3.74 -1.10
C THR A 7 10.20 -2.94 -2.35
N THR A 8 9.19 -3.38 -3.11
CA THR A 8 8.67 -2.61 -4.25
C THR A 8 8.05 -1.29 -3.76
N LEU A 9 7.25 -1.33 -2.70
CA LEU A 9 6.67 -0.12 -2.09
C LEU A 9 7.77 0.82 -1.58
N THR A 10 8.77 0.29 -0.88
CA THR A 10 9.93 1.05 -0.42
C THR A 10 10.63 1.79 -1.56
N GLU A 11 10.92 1.11 -2.67
CA GLU A 11 11.51 1.74 -3.86
C GLU A 11 10.63 2.87 -4.43
N LYS A 12 9.31 2.75 -4.35
CA LYS A 12 8.40 3.79 -4.81
C LYS A 12 8.37 5.00 -3.85
N LEU A 13 8.36 4.76 -2.56
CA LEU A 13 8.47 5.84 -1.56
C LEU A 13 9.77 6.62 -1.75
N LEU A 14 10.91 5.95 -1.97
CA LEU A 14 12.19 6.60 -2.29
C LEU A 14 12.14 7.39 -3.61
N LEU A 15 11.44 6.86 -4.63
CA LEU A 15 11.26 7.54 -5.90
C LEU A 15 10.44 8.83 -5.74
N TYR A 16 9.31 8.77 -5.04
CA TYR A 16 8.45 9.92 -4.79
C TYR A 16 9.09 10.92 -3.82
N GLY A 17 9.82 10.45 -2.82
CA GLY A 17 10.64 11.27 -1.93
C GLY A 17 11.85 11.92 -2.61
N GLY A 18 12.14 11.57 -3.88
CA GLY A 18 13.24 12.14 -4.65
C GLY A 18 14.62 11.59 -4.29
N ALA A 19 14.69 10.57 -3.41
CA ALA A 19 15.95 9.93 -3.02
C ALA A 19 16.57 9.11 -4.16
N ILE A 20 15.77 8.59 -5.07
CA ILE A 20 16.21 7.88 -6.29
C ILE A 20 15.47 8.42 -7.51
N GLN A 21 16.11 8.32 -8.69
CA GLN A 21 15.51 8.78 -9.96
C GLN A 21 14.69 7.68 -10.66
N LEU A 22 15.05 6.41 -10.45
CA LEU A 22 14.41 5.23 -11.04
C LEU A 22 14.28 4.16 -9.97
N ALA A 23 13.09 3.61 -9.80
CA ALA A 23 12.87 2.50 -8.88
C ALA A 23 13.44 1.19 -9.44
N GLY A 24 14.05 0.39 -8.57
CA GLY A 24 14.53 -0.95 -8.87
C GLY A 24 13.43 -2.02 -8.71
N SER A 25 13.79 -3.28 -8.89
CA SER A 25 12.90 -4.42 -8.74
C SER A 25 13.60 -5.59 -8.07
N VAL A 26 12.92 -6.26 -7.16
CA VAL A 26 13.42 -7.47 -6.47
C VAL A 26 13.51 -8.65 -7.43
N LYS A 27 12.52 -8.80 -8.33
CA LYS A 27 12.45 -9.88 -9.33
C LYS A 27 12.76 -9.34 -10.73
N GLY A 28 14.02 -8.92 -10.96
CA GLY A 28 14.48 -8.46 -12.26
C GLY A 28 15.13 -9.57 -13.08
N LYS A 29 14.99 -9.53 -14.42
CA LYS A 29 15.89 -10.27 -15.32
C LYS A 29 17.29 -9.69 -15.17
N ALA A 30 18.33 -10.45 -15.54
CA ALA A 30 19.74 -10.07 -15.38
C ALA A 30 20.15 -8.67 -15.91
N THR A 31 19.31 -8.04 -16.72
CA THR A 31 19.47 -6.68 -17.28
C THR A 31 18.65 -5.61 -16.55
N ALA A 32 17.80 -5.98 -15.59
CA ALA A 32 16.97 -5.04 -14.85
C ALA A 32 17.72 -4.51 -13.62
N ARG A 33 17.45 -3.24 -13.25
CA ARG A 33 18.00 -2.62 -12.06
C ARG A 33 17.42 -3.29 -10.81
N HIS A 34 18.27 -3.74 -9.89
CA HIS A 34 17.84 -4.25 -8.58
C HIS A 34 17.40 -3.13 -7.66
N ALA A 35 16.59 -3.47 -6.66
CA ALA A 35 16.17 -2.56 -5.60
C ALA A 35 17.37 -2.04 -4.81
N VAL A 36 17.31 -0.77 -4.38
CA VAL A 36 18.39 -0.16 -3.58
C VAL A 36 18.48 -0.81 -2.19
N SER A 37 17.34 -1.31 -1.68
CA SER A 37 17.26 -2.03 -0.41
C SER A 37 17.93 -3.41 -0.45
N ASP A 38 18.04 -4.03 -1.62
CA ASP A 38 18.64 -5.36 -1.80
C ASP A 38 20.15 -5.22 -2.13
N TRP A 39 20.95 -4.96 -1.12
CA TRP A 39 22.40 -4.72 -1.32
C TRP A 39 23.26 -5.96 -1.26
N MET A 40 22.81 -7.06 -0.63
CA MET A 40 23.54 -8.31 -0.58
C MET A 40 23.42 -9.11 -1.89
N GLU A 41 24.54 -9.73 -2.33
CA GLU A 41 24.56 -10.54 -3.55
C GLU A 41 23.59 -11.73 -3.50
N LEU A 42 23.39 -12.32 -2.31
CA LEU A 42 22.41 -13.39 -2.08
C LEU A 42 20.97 -12.92 -2.25
N GLU A 43 20.66 -11.68 -1.85
CA GLU A 43 19.33 -11.06 -2.03
C GLU A 43 19.03 -10.88 -3.52
N LYS A 44 20.00 -10.35 -4.27
CA LYS A 44 19.89 -10.18 -5.73
C LYS A 44 19.71 -11.50 -6.48
N GLN A 45 20.44 -12.54 -6.07
CA GLN A 45 20.37 -13.86 -6.72
C GLN A 45 19.05 -14.58 -6.43
N ARG A 46 18.54 -14.46 -5.21
CA ARG A 46 17.29 -15.11 -4.77
C ARG A 46 16.03 -14.31 -5.06
N GLY A 47 16.17 -13.00 -5.28
CA GLY A 47 15.06 -12.08 -5.46
C GLY A 47 14.17 -11.94 -4.20
N ILE A 48 14.79 -12.04 -3.01
CA ILE A 48 14.16 -11.89 -1.70
C ILE A 48 15.06 -11.07 -0.78
N SER A 49 14.47 -10.20 0.04
CA SER A 49 15.20 -9.48 1.09
C SER A 49 15.51 -10.42 2.25
N ILE A 50 16.75 -10.44 2.70
CA ILE A 50 17.26 -11.31 3.78
C ILE A 50 17.48 -10.50 5.05
N THR A 51 17.99 -9.26 4.90
CA THR A 51 18.30 -8.35 6.01
C THR A 51 17.39 -7.14 6.00
N SER A 52 17.22 -6.52 7.18
CA SER A 52 16.54 -5.23 7.28
C SER A 52 17.44 -4.13 6.73
N SER A 53 16.89 -3.27 5.87
CA SER A 53 17.59 -2.12 5.29
C SER A 53 17.01 -0.83 5.85
N VAL A 54 17.88 0.14 6.16
CA VAL A 54 17.48 1.47 6.61
C VAL A 54 17.74 2.46 5.48
N MET A 55 16.72 3.19 5.09
CA MET A 55 16.80 4.23 4.06
C MET A 55 16.18 5.51 4.57
N GLN A 56 16.79 6.64 4.24
CA GLN A 56 16.41 7.96 4.73
C GLN A 56 16.22 8.93 3.56
N PHE A 57 15.21 9.78 3.67
CA PHE A 57 15.02 10.92 2.76
C PHE A 57 14.22 12.04 3.45
N GLU A 58 14.28 13.23 2.89
CA GLU A 58 13.46 14.35 3.33
C GLU A 58 12.22 14.49 2.46
N TYR A 59 11.09 14.69 3.09
CA TYR A 59 9.82 14.94 2.41
C TYR A 59 8.98 15.96 3.19
N GLU A 60 8.58 17.05 2.55
CA GLU A 60 7.76 18.12 3.16
C GLU A 60 8.28 18.62 4.51
N GLY A 61 9.59 18.71 4.67
CA GLY A 61 10.26 19.17 5.89
C GLY A 61 10.40 18.13 7.00
N TYR A 62 9.98 16.89 6.74
CA TYR A 62 10.17 15.76 7.64
C TYR A 62 11.31 14.86 7.16
N CYS A 63 12.08 14.35 8.13
CA CYS A 63 13.07 13.31 7.87
C CYS A 63 12.40 11.93 8.00
N ILE A 64 12.23 11.26 6.88
CA ILE A 64 11.57 9.96 6.79
C ILE A 64 12.63 8.85 6.80
N ASN A 65 12.53 7.94 7.78
CA ASN A 65 13.36 6.75 7.86
C ASN A 65 12.52 5.52 7.54
N ILE A 66 12.84 4.83 6.46
CA ILE A 66 12.18 3.57 6.08
C ILE A 66 13.05 2.40 6.52
N LEU A 67 12.45 1.48 7.28
CA LEU A 67 13.02 0.24 7.71
C LEU A 67 12.38 -0.89 6.88
N ASP A 68 12.99 -1.28 5.76
CA ASP A 68 12.49 -2.40 4.95
C ASP A 68 12.87 -3.72 5.61
N THR A 69 11.89 -4.58 5.85
CA THR A 69 12.03 -5.81 6.61
C THR A 69 11.88 -7.04 5.72
N PRO A 70 12.66 -8.13 5.97
CA PRO A 70 12.48 -9.38 5.26
C PRO A 70 11.09 -9.96 5.52
N GLY A 71 10.50 -10.58 4.49
CA GLY A 71 9.15 -11.14 4.56
C GLY A 71 9.10 -12.61 4.97
N HIS A 72 10.21 -13.31 4.91
CA HIS A 72 10.29 -14.75 5.21
C HIS A 72 10.28 -15.03 6.70
N GLN A 73 9.69 -16.17 7.09
CA GLN A 73 9.61 -16.59 8.51
C GLN A 73 10.98 -16.80 9.14
N ASP A 74 11.97 -17.24 8.37
CA ASP A 74 13.33 -17.52 8.83
C ASP A 74 14.07 -16.26 9.32
N PHE A 75 13.60 -15.07 8.92
CA PHE A 75 14.18 -13.77 9.29
C PHE A 75 13.30 -12.97 10.24
N SER A 76 12.38 -13.62 10.95
CA SER A 76 11.42 -12.93 11.82
C SER A 76 12.07 -12.21 13.00
N GLU A 77 13.22 -12.69 13.50
CA GLU A 77 13.94 -12.04 14.62
C GLU A 77 14.45 -10.63 14.23
N ASP A 78 15.01 -10.48 13.03
CA ASP A 78 15.44 -9.17 12.54
C ASP A 78 14.26 -8.22 12.35
N THR A 79 13.13 -8.73 11.86
CA THR A 79 11.88 -7.95 11.76
C THR A 79 11.40 -7.50 13.14
N TYR A 80 11.48 -8.34 14.16
CA TYR A 80 11.08 -7.98 15.54
C TYR A 80 11.96 -6.89 16.12
N ARG A 81 13.27 -6.98 15.92
CA ARG A 81 14.22 -5.96 16.38
C ARG A 81 13.98 -4.62 15.67
N THR A 82 13.71 -4.66 14.36
CA THR A 82 13.42 -3.48 13.55
C THR A 82 12.15 -2.78 14.02
N LEU A 83 11.07 -3.53 14.30
CA LEU A 83 9.81 -2.98 14.82
C LEU A 83 9.98 -2.26 16.16
N MET A 84 11.00 -2.64 16.96
CA MET A 84 11.26 -1.95 18.23
C MET A 84 11.80 -0.53 18.07
N ALA A 85 12.36 -0.20 16.91
CA ALA A 85 12.92 1.11 16.59
C ALA A 85 11.96 1.97 15.75
N ALA A 86 10.80 1.44 15.36
CA ALA A 86 9.86 2.13 14.49
C ALA A 86 8.79 2.90 15.28
N ASP A 87 8.44 4.10 14.82
CA ASP A 87 7.34 4.92 15.36
C ASP A 87 5.97 4.44 14.85
N SER A 88 5.94 3.81 13.67
CA SER A 88 4.75 3.24 13.03
C SER A 88 5.14 2.09 12.11
N ALA A 89 4.17 1.29 11.71
CA ALA A 89 4.38 0.18 10.79
C ALA A 89 3.44 0.29 9.58
N VAL A 90 3.96 0.01 8.39
CA VAL A 90 3.14 -0.17 7.18
C VAL A 90 2.96 -1.66 6.95
N MET A 91 1.73 -2.14 7.11
CA MET A 91 1.34 -3.52 6.84
C MET A 91 0.96 -3.65 5.37
N VAL A 92 1.76 -4.37 4.60
CA VAL A 92 1.52 -4.57 3.16
C VAL A 92 0.81 -5.90 2.94
N ILE A 93 -0.38 -5.84 2.35
CA ILE A 93 -1.26 -6.98 2.06
C ILE A 93 -1.39 -7.17 0.56
N ASP A 94 -1.31 -8.41 0.09
CA ASP A 94 -1.63 -8.78 -1.28
C ASP A 94 -3.16 -8.84 -1.45
N ALA A 95 -3.73 -8.01 -2.32
CA ALA A 95 -5.18 -7.88 -2.50
C ALA A 95 -5.88 -9.18 -2.92
N ALA A 96 -5.16 -10.09 -3.59
CA ALA A 96 -5.71 -11.40 -3.98
C ALA A 96 -5.70 -12.41 -2.81
N LYS A 97 -4.70 -12.32 -1.91
CA LYS A 97 -4.49 -13.29 -0.84
C LYS A 97 -5.12 -12.89 0.49
N GLY A 98 -5.20 -11.58 0.77
CA GLY A 98 -5.63 -11.07 2.07
C GLY A 98 -4.59 -11.30 3.17
N ILE A 99 -5.04 -11.50 4.40
CA ILE A 99 -4.17 -11.67 5.55
C ILE A 99 -3.55 -13.07 5.57
N GLU A 100 -2.22 -13.11 5.60
CA GLU A 100 -1.43 -14.34 5.61
C GLU A 100 -0.81 -14.61 7.01
N PRO A 101 -0.39 -15.85 7.32
CA PRO A 101 0.04 -16.22 8.69
C PRO A 101 1.16 -15.36 9.27
N GLN A 102 2.13 -14.93 8.46
CA GLN A 102 3.22 -14.07 8.93
C GLN A 102 2.73 -12.65 9.26
N THR A 103 1.78 -12.14 8.51
CA THR A 103 1.13 -10.85 8.78
C THR A 103 0.45 -10.86 10.16
N ARG A 104 -0.26 -11.96 10.49
CA ARG A 104 -0.91 -12.13 11.81
C ARG A 104 0.09 -12.09 12.96
N LYS A 105 1.25 -12.72 12.80
CA LYS A 105 2.30 -12.73 13.85
C LYS A 105 2.85 -11.33 14.07
N LEU A 106 3.19 -10.63 13.00
CA LEU A 106 3.77 -9.29 13.07
C LEU A 106 2.77 -8.26 13.59
N PHE A 107 1.50 -8.37 13.20
CA PHE A 107 0.43 -7.52 13.74
C PHE A 107 0.34 -7.64 15.27
N LYS A 108 0.32 -8.86 15.80
CA LYS A 108 0.27 -9.07 17.25
C LYS A 108 1.41 -8.37 17.99
N ILE A 109 2.60 -8.34 17.39
CA ILE A 109 3.76 -7.67 17.98
C ILE A 109 3.59 -6.16 17.98
N CYS A 110 3.12 -5.59 16.87
CA CYS A 110 2.80 -4.16 16.79
C CYS A 110 1.73 -3.79 17.82
N ALA A 111 0.65 -4.56 17.91
CA ALA A 111 -0.43 -4.33 18.86
C ALA A 111 0.04 -4.40 20.33
N MET A 112 0.85 -5.42 20.70
CA MET A 112 1.42 -5.54 22.04
C MET A 112 2.32 -4.37 22.43
N ARG A 113 2.88 -3.67 21.46
CA ARG A 113 3.79 -2.54 21.66
C ARG A 113 3.16 -1.19 21.39
N HIS A 114 1.88 -1.16 21.08
CA HIS A 114 1.12 0.04 20.74
C HIS A 114 1.75 0.81 19.56
N ILE A 115 2.32 0.08 18.59
CA ILE A 115 2.84 0.67 17.36
C ILE A 115 1.66 0.92 16.40
N PRO A 116 1.40 2.17 15.99
CA PRO A 116 0.35 2.49 15.01
C PRO A 116 0.59 1.74 13.69
N ILE A 117 -0.48 1.25 13.07
CA ILE A 117 -0.39 0.48 11.84
C ILE A 117 -1.17 1.19 10.72
N PHE A 118 -0.48 1.45 9.62
CA PHE A 118 -1.06 1.82 8.34
C PHE A 118 -1.14 0.57 7.47
N THR A 119 -2.27 0.35 6.80
CA THR A 119 -2.46 -0.82 5.94
C THR A 119 -2.40 -0.41 4.47
N PHE A 120 -1.53 -1.05 3.69
CA PHE A 120 -1.48 -0.89 2.25
C PHE A 120 -1.92 -2.17 1.54
N ILE A 121 -3.09 -2.14 0.92
CA ILE A 121 -3.64 -3.24 0.12
C ILE A 121 -3.10 -3.09 -1.30
N ASN A 122 -2.13 -3.93 -1.63
CA ASN A 122 -1.27 -3.84 -2.80
C ASN A 122 -1.70 -4.81 -3.91
N LYS A 123 -1.26 -4.53 -5.13
CA LYS A 123 -1.41 -5.36 -6.33
C LYS A 123 -2.80 -5.32 -6.96
N LEU A 124 -3.46 -4.19 -6.90
CA LEU A 124 -4.72 -3.99 -7.62
C LEU A 124 -4.58 -3.99 -9.16
N ASP A 125 -3.34 -4.00 -9.68
CA ASP A 125 -3.03 -4.30 -11.07
C ASP A 125 -3.34 -5.74 -11.50
N ARG A 126 -3.81 -6.58 -10.57
CA ARG A 126 -4.20 -7.97 -10.77
C ARG A 126 -5.59 -8.22 -10.20
N GLU A 127 -6.17 -9.39 -10.53
CA GLU A 127 -7.40 -9.87 -9.89
C GLU A 127 -7.26 -9.83 -8.37
N ALA A 128 -8.21 -9.21 -7.70
CA ALA A 128 -8.23 -8.95 -6.28
C ALA A 128 -9.56 -9.40 -5.67
N ARG A 129 -9.55 -9.63 -4.36
CA ARG A 129 -10.77 -9.83 -3.57
C ARG A 129 -11.51 -8.50 -3.44
N ASP A 130 -12.78 -8.59 -3.06
CA ASP A 130 -13.60 -7.40 -2.80
C ASP A 130 -12.97 -6.54 -1.70
N PRO A 131 -12.88 -5.21 -1.88
CA PRO A 131 -12.29 -4.32 -0.89
C PRO A 131 -12.99 -4.34 0.47
N PHE A 132 -14.32 -4.47 0.51
CA PHE A 132 -15.06 -4.60 1.77
C PHE A 132 -14.73 -5.89 2.50
N GLU A 133 -14.62 -7.02 1.79
CA GLU A 133 -14.19 -8.29 2.39
C GLU A 133 -12.78 -8.20 3.00
N LEU A 134 -11.85 -7.49 2.34
CA LEU A 134 -10.51 -7.31 2.86
C LEU A 134 -10.49 -6.45 4.12
N MET A 135 -11.31 -5.40 4.18
CA MET A 135 -11.45 -4.57 5.38
C MET A 135 -12.12 -5.35 6.52
N GLU A 136 -13.21 -6.06 6.24
CA GLU A 136 -13.88 -6.92 7.21
C GLU A 136 -12.93 -7.98 7.77
N GLN A 137 -12.08 -8.58 6.92
CA GLN A 137 -11.06 -9.52 7.38
C GLN A 137 -10.07 -8.86 8.34
N LEU A 138 -9.63 -7.63 8.08
CA LEU A 138 -8.75 -6.87 8.97
C LEU A 138 -9.40 -6.63 10.32
N GLU A 139 -10.63 -6.17 10.33
CA GLU A 139 -11.40 -5.86 11.53
C GLU A 139 -11.65 -7.10 12.39
N ASN A 140 -12.12 -8.18 11.76
CA ASN A 140 -12.43 -9.43 12.45
C ASN A 140 -11.20 -10.15 13.00
N GLU A 141 -10.09 -10.16 12.24
CA GLU A 141 -8.89 -10.86 12.68
C GLU A 141 -8.04 -10.09 13.68
N PHE A 142 -8.07 -8.77 13.61
CA PHE A 142 -7.20 -7.92 14.41
C PHE A 142 -7.93 -7.14 15.51
N GLY A 143 -9.25 -7.02 15.44
CA GLY A 143 -10.04 -6.30 16.42
C GLY A 143 -9.77 -4.79 16.40
N ILE A 144 -9.42 -4.22 15.24
CA ILE A 144 -9.19 -2.79 15.03
C ILE A 144 -10.17 -2.27 13.99
N GLY A 145 -10.54 -1.00 14.08
CA GLY A 145 -11.29 -0.34 13.01
C GLY A 145 -10.43 -0.10 11.77
N THR A 146 -11.06 0.03 10.62
CA THR A 146 -10.40 0.40 9.37
C THR A 146 -10.99 1.67 8.80
N TYR A 147 -10.12 2.59 8.33
CA TYR A 147 -10.53 3.79 7.62
C TYR A 147 -9.88 3.81 6.23
N PRO A 148 -10.63 3.54 5.15
CA PRO A 148 -10.09 3.68 3.81
C PRO A 148 -9.86 5.15 3.48
N VAL A 149 -8.59 5.53 3.30
CA VAL A 149 -8.18 6.89 2.90
C VAL A 149 -8.49 7.10 1.42
N ASN A 150 -8.26 6.07 0.62
CA ASN A 150 -8.68 6.02 -0.76
C ASN A 150 -9.52 4.76 -1.03
N TRP A 151 -10.27 4.75 -2.13
CA TRP A 151 -11.10 3.63 -2.54
C TRP A 151 -10.78 3.20 -3.97
N PRO A 152 -10.60 1.89 -4.24
CA PRO A 152 -10.19 1.42 -5.56
C PRO A 152 -11.36 1.45 -6.55
N ILE A 153 -11.06 1.77 -7.80
CA ILE A 153 -11.98 1.75 -8.93
C ILE A 153 -11.59 0.58 -9.83
N GLY A 154 -12.23 -0.56 -9.62
CA GLY A 154 -11.91 -1.80 -10.29
C GLY A 154 -10.61 -2.47 -9.79
N CYS A 155 -10.24 -3.57 -10.44
CA CYS A 155 -8.98 -4.29 -10.21
C CYS A 155 -8.55 -5.03 -11.49
N GLY A 156 -7.32 -5.48 -11.55
CA GLY A 156 -6.78 -6.19 -12.70
C GLY A 156 -6.79 -5.32 -13.96
N HIS A 157 -7.32 -5.85 -15.04
CA HIS A 157 -7.47 -5.11 -16.30
C HIS A 157 -8.50 -3.98 -16.21
N ASP A 158 -9.44 -4.07 -15.28
CA ASP A 158 -10.49 -3.08 -15.06
C ASP A 158 -10.09 -2.00 -14.04
N PHE A 159 -8.85 -2.02 -13.55
CA PHE A 159 -8.35 -1.02 -12.63
C PHE A 159 -8.24 0.35 -13.31
N LYS A 160 -9.06 1.29 -12.89
CA LYS A 160 -9.17 2.64 -13.46
C LYS A 160 -8.51 3.72 -12.61
N GLY A 161 -8.23 3.41 -11.35
CA GLY A 161 -7.66 4.38 -10.42
C GLY A 161 -8.15 4.20 -8.99
N VAL A 162 -8.03 5.26 -8.21
CA VAL A 162 -8.56 5.33 -6.84
C VAL A 162 -9.33 6.63 -6.64
N PHE A 163 -10.31 6.60 -5.74
CA PHE A 163 -10.99 7.78 -5.23
C PHE A 163 -10.34 8.20 -3.92
N ASP A 164 -9.82 9.43 -3.86
CA ASP A 164 -9.32 10.06 -2.64
C ASP A 164 -10.50 10.57 -1.82
N ARG A 165 -10.72 10.01 -0.64
CA ARG A 165 -11.89 10.34 0.19
C ARG A 165 -11.74 11.70 0.87
N ASP A 166 -10.54 12.12 1.21
CA ASP A 166 -10.31 13.41 1.88
C ASP A 166 -10.49 14.57 0.91
N ARG A 167 -9.97 14.43 -0.32
CA ARG A 167 -10.11 15.45 -1.37
C ARG A 167 -11.41 15.36 -2.14
N ARG A 168 -12.10 14.21 -2.07
CA ARG A 168 -13.31 13.90 -2.85
C ARG A 168 -13.05 13.89 -4.36
N GLU A 169 -11.88 13.41 -4.76
CA GLU A 169 -11.41 13.41 -6.14
C GLU A 169 -11.03 12.01 -6.61
N ILE A 170 -11.16 11.80 -7.92
CA ILE A 170 -10.66 10.58 -8.56
C ILE A 170 -9.27 10.84 -9.12
N LEU A 171 -8.35 9.98 -8.74
CA LEU A 171 -7.04 9.87 -9.35
C LEU A 171 -7.10 8.75 -10.39
N ALA A 172 -7.32 9.13 -11.67
CA ALA A 172 -7.47 8.17 -12.75
C ALA A 172 -6.11 7.58 -13.17
N PHE A 173 -6.07 6.26 -13.33
CA PHE A 173 -4.88 5.55 -13.79
C PHE A 173 -4.76 5.62 -15.32
N GLN A 174 -3.61 6.09 -15.80
CA GLN A 174 -3.23 5.96 -17.21
C GLN A 174 -2.04 5.02 -17.31
N GLU A 175 -2.13 4.01 -18.18
CA GLU A 175 -1.01 3.12 -18.45
C GLU A 175 0.17 3.88 -19.07
N PHE A 176 1.17 4.22 -18.27
CA PHE A 176 2.45 4.70 -18.73
C PHE A 176 3.59 3.80 -18.23
N HIS A 177 4.29 3.17 -19.16
CA HIS A 177 5.58 2.50 -19.02
C HIS A 177 5.95 1.93 -17.63
N ARG A 178 5.32 0.82 -17.25
CA ARG A 178 5.75 -0.15 -16.20
C ARG A 178 6.34 0.41 -14.90
N GLY A 179 5.76 1.48 -14.36
CA GLY A 179 6.02 1.87 -12.97
C GLY A 179 7.45 2.28 -12.60
N GLN A 180 8.30 2.65 -13.56
CA GLN A 180 9.67 3.08 -13.27
C GLN A 180 9.81 4.57 -13.02
N ASN A 181 8.87 5.38 -13.51
CA ASN A 181 8.83 6.84 -13.37
C ASN A 181 7.61 7.28 -12.56
N LYS A 182 7.66 8.50 -12.03
CA LYS A 182 6.51 9.13 -11.37
C LYS A 182 5.34 9.27 -12.36
N ILE A 183 4.16 8.83 -11.97
CA ILE A 183 2.92 9.02 -12.71
C ILE A 183 2.26 10.29 -12.18
N ARG A 184 1.70 11.09 -13.09
CA ARG A 184 0.80 12.19 -12.74
C ARG A 184 -0.62 11.71 -13.01
N PRO A 185 -1.42 11.45 -11.98
CA PRO A 185 -2.81 11.06 -12.16
C PRO A 185 -3.62 12.21 -12.77
N ILE A 186 -4.72 11.87 -13.43
CA ILE A 186 -5.72 12.84 -13.83
C ILE A 186 -6.67 13.01 -12.66
N GLU A 187 -6.75 14.23 -12.13
CA GLU A 187 -7.70 14.58 -11.08
C GLU A 187 -9.07 14.89 -11.71
N CYS A 188 -10.13 14.37 -11.09
CA CYS A 188 -11.50 14.61 -11.49
C CYS A 188 -12.42 14.53 -10.28
N GLU A 189 -13.27 15.53 -10.10
CA GLU A 189 -14.23 15.55 -9.00
C GLU A 189 -15.34 14.51 -9.21
N LEU A 190 -15.88 13.94 -8.12
CA LEU A 190 -16.97 12.96 -8.16
C LEU A 190 -18.26 13.54 -8.77
N THR A 191 -18.41 14.86 -8.79
CA THR A 191 -19.56 15.58 -9.33
C THR A 191 -19.52 15.75 -10.86
N ASP A 192 -18.36 15.59 -11.48
CA ASP A 192 -18.19 15.74 -12.95
C ASP A 192 -18.54 14.42 -13.66
N VAL A 193 -19.85 14.15 -13.78
CA VAL A 193 -20.39 12.90 -14.32
C VAL A 193 -19.91 12.60 -15.74
N GLU A 194 -19.88 13.62 -16.63
CA GLU A 194 -19.47 13.41 -18.03
C GLU A 194 -18.00 12.98 -18.11
N ARG A 195 -17.13 13.68 -17.40
CA ARG A 195 -15.71 13.37 -17.36
C ARG A 195 -15.41 12.04 -16.65
N LEU A 196 -16.19 11.70 -15.61
CA LEU A 196 -16.09 10.41 -14.95
C LEU A 196 -16.47 9.26 -15.88
N ASP A 197 -17.58 9.40 -16.61
CA ASP A 197 -18.00 8.39 -17.56
C ASP A 197 -16.97 8.19 -18.68
N GLU A 198 -16.27 9.26 -19.11
CA GLU A 198 -15.14 9.15 -20.04
C GLU A 198 -13.92 8.43 -19.44
N LEU A 199 -13.59 8.71 -18.18
CA LEU A 199 -12.37 8.19 -17.53
C LEU A 199 -12.53 6.75 -17.04
N ILE A 200 -13.64 6.43 -16.38
CA ILE A 200 -13.84 5.15 -15.70
C ILE A 200 -15.03 4.35 -16.24
N GLY A 201 -15.91 4.97 -17.01
CA GLY A 201 -17.12 4.39 -17.55
C GLY A 201 -18.31 4.41 -16.59
N PRO A 202 -19.57 4.40 -17.12
CA PRO A 202 -20.78 4.57 -16.33
C PRO A 202 -20.93 3.51 -15.23
N ARG A 203 -20.64 2.25 -15.53
CA ARG A 203 -20.74 1.13 -14.59
C ARG A 203 -19.82 1.30 -13.38
N GLN A 204 -18.56 1.70 -13.60
CA GLN A 204 -17.60 1.90 -12.52
C GLN A 204 -17.96 3.15 -11.70
N ARG A 205 -18.48 4.19 -12.33
CA ARG A 205 -18.97 5.38 -11.64
C ARG A 205 -20.14 5.04 -10.70
N GLU A 206 -21.14 4.31 -11.20
CA GLU A 206 -22.30 3.89 -10.38
C GLU A 206 -21.84 3.07 -9.17
N LYS A 207 -21.01 2.04 -9.41
CA LYS A 207 -20.47 1.23 -8.32
C LYS A 207 -19.68 2.07 -7.31
N LEU A 208 -18.82 2.97 -7.77
CA LEU A 208 -18.06 3.85 -6.89
C LEU A 208 -18.98 4.72 -6.02
N THR A 209 -20.04 5.29 -6.61
CA THR A 209 -20.99 6.12 -5.88
C THR A 209 -21.67 5.32 -4.75
N GLU A 210 -22.17 4.11 -5.06
CA GLU A 210 -22.76 3.21 -4.07
C GLU A 210 -21.76 2.83 -2.95
N ASP A 211 -20.53 2.47 -3.31
CA ASP A 211 -19.49 2.10 -2.36
C ASP A 211 -19.15 3.27 -1.42
N ILE A 212 -19.03 4.49 -1.95
CA ILE A 212 -18.70 5.68 -1.16
C ILE A 212 -19.87 6.08 -0.25
N GLU A 213 -21.11 6.01 -0.72
CA GLU A 213 -22.30 6.23 0.12
C GLU A 213 -22.35 5.25 1.30
N LEU A 214 -22.03 3.98 1.06
CA LEU A 214 -21.95 2.97 2.11
C LEU A 214 -20.83 3.27 3.13
N LEU A 215 -19.63 3.63 2.65
CA LEU A 215 -18.51 3.99 3.51
C LEU A 215 -18.75 5.24 4.34
N ASP A 216 -19.41 6.25 3.77
CA ASP A 216 -19.74 7.49 4.46
C ASP A 216 -20.88 7.30 5.47
N GLY A 217 -21.79 6.35 5.21
CA GLY A 217 -22.93 6.07 6.08
C GLY A 217 -22.67 5.07 7.21
N ALA A 218 -21.83 4.07 6.99
CA ALA A 218 -21.62 2.96 7.92
C ALA A 218 -20.16 2.73 8.33
N GLY A 219 -19.19 3.39 7.67
CA GLY A 219 -17.77 3.24 7.96
C GLY A 219 -17.32 3.99 9.21
N TYR A 220 -16.13 3.66 9.70
CA TYR A 220 -15.46 4.42 10.75
C TYR A 220 -15.13 5.85 10.29
N ALA A 221 -15.29 6.82 11.18
CA ALA A 221 -14.74 8.15 10.96
C ALA A 221 -13.22 8.15 11.19
N PHE A 222 -12.51 9.01 10.46
CA PHE A 222 -11.08 9.20 10.72
C PHE A 222 -10.87 9.88 12.08
N ASP A 223 -10.06 9.25 12.92
CA ASP A 223 -9.65 9.76 14.22
C ASP A 223 -8.16 9.49 14.45
N LEU A 224 -7.39 10.55 14.49
CA LEU A 224 -5.94 10.46 14.63
C LEU A 224 -5.50 9.88 15.98
N ASP A 225 -6.26 10.12 17.05
CA ASP A 225 -5.96 9.59 18.39
C ASP A 225 -6.23 8.08 18.44
N GLU A 226 -7.27 7.60 17.74
CA GLU A 226 -7.53 6.17 17.56
C GLU A 226 -6.42 5.50 16.72
N VAL A 227 -5.91 6.19 15.67
CA VAL A 227 -4.77 5.71 14.89
C VAL A 227 -3.52 5.60 15.78
N ARG A 228 -3.19 6.64 16.52
CA ARG A 228 -2.04 6.66 17.45
C ARG A 228 -2.14 5.61 18.53
N ALA A 229 -3.34 5.32 18.98
CA ALA A 229 -3.61 4.29 19.98
C ALA A 229 -3.61 2.86 19.39
N GLY A 230 -3.46 2.70 18.07
CA GLY A 230 -3.48 1.40 17.39
C GLY A 230 -4.87 0.74 17.33
N ARG A 231 -5.95 1.51 17.49
CA ARG A 231 -7.33 1.02 17.41
C ARG A 231 -7.99 1.26 16.06
N LEU A 232 -7.44 2.16 15.25
CA LEU A 232 -7.89 2.45 13.89
C LEU A 232 -6.69 2.36 12.94
N SER A 233 -6.83 1.64 11.83
CA SER A 233 -5.82 1.59 10.77
C SER A 233 -6.28 2.37 9.55
N PRO A 234 -5.57 3.42 9.12
CA PRO A 234 -5.76 4.00 7.80
C PRO A 234 -5.41 2.96 6.74
N VAL A 235 -6.32 2.77 5.77
CA VAL A 235 -6.18 1.77 4.69
C VAL A 235 -6.00 2.49 3.36
N PHE A 236 -4.95 2.11 2.65
CA PHE A 236 -4.64 2.60 1.31
C PHE A 236 -4.72 1.44 0.32
N PHE A 237 -5.38 1.68 -0.79
CA PHE A 237 -5.48 0.73 -1.89
C PHE A 237 -4.62 1.17 -3.07
N GLY A 238 -3.88 0.24 -3.68
CA GLY A 238 -3.04 0.63 -4.80
C GLY A 238 -2.24 -0.51 -5.43
N SER A 239 -1.30 -0.12 -6.28
CA SER A 239 -0.31 -1.01 -6.88
C SER A 239 1.07 -0.36 -6.86
N ALA A 240 1.94 -0.84 -5.99
CA ALA A 240 3.32 -0.40 -5.94
C ALA A 240 4.07 -0.68 -7.27
N LEU A 241 3.69 -1.72 -8.01
CA LEU A 241 4.31 -2.04 -9.30
C LEU A 241 4.05 -0.96 -10.34
N THR A 242 2.82 -0.44 -10.39
CA THR A 242 2.38 0.57 -11.37
C THR A 242 2.52 2.00 -10.86
N ASN A 243 2.99 2.22 -9.64
CA ASN A 243 3.10 3.53 -8.96
C ASN A 243 1.73 4.18 -8.71
N PHE A 244 0.76 3.43 -8.28
CA PHE A 244 -0.59 3.96 -8.13
C PHE A 244 -1.22 3.59 -6.79
N GLY A 245 -1.96 4.57 -6.19
CA GLY A 245 -2.66 4.42 -4.92
C GLY A 245 -1.98 5.05 -3.73
#